data_9dd6b631583260491a41e7017538fb1c
#
_entry.id   9dd6b631583260491a41e7017538fb1c
#
_cell.length_a   1.000
_cell.length_b   1.000
_cell.length_c   1.000
_cell.angle_alpha   90.00
_cell.angle_beta   90.00
_cell.angle_gamma   90.00
#
_symmetry.space_group_name_H-M   'P 1'
#
loop_
_entity.id
_entity.type
_entity.pdbx_description
1 polymer ?
#
loop_
_entity_poly.entity_id
_entity_poly.type
_entity_poly.pdbx_seq_one_letter_code
_entity_poly.pdbx_strand_id
1 'polypeptide(L)'
;MAARTDSFDLAKLNLSSGEGRRLTLAVALDPFEFAGTEYAVDPARIDVTLDISRMTHDGYALRLRFAAALVGPCMRCLEDAAPSIDVDAREVDQAGGGEELSSPYVQGGELDLAQWARDAYALTLPNQVVCRADCAGLCPVCGANLNDDPGHAHERAPDPRWAKLRELRLE
;
A
#
# COMPACT_ATOMS: atom_id res chain seq x y z
N MET A 1 12.92 19.27 11.01
CA MET A 1 12.88 18.32 9.84
C MET A 1 13.82 17.19 10.18
N ALA A 2 13.32 15.94 10.27
CA ALA A 2 14.18 14.77 10.45
C ALA A 2 15.09 14.60 9.20
N ALA A 3 16.32 14.13 9.37
CA ALA A 3 17.18 13.78 8.24
C ALA A 3 16.61 12.56 7.52
N ARG A 4 16.75 12.48 6.18
CA ARG A 4 16.37 11.28 5.42
C ARG A 4 17.15 10.08 5.95
N THR A 5 16.45 8.99 6.23
CA THR A 5 17.04 7.77 6.75
C THR A 5 16.65 6.64 5.82
N ASP A 6 17.55 6.23 4.94
CA ASP A 6 17.32 5.09 4.03
C ASP A 6 17.68 3.78 4.73
N SER A 7 18.78 3.77 5.50
CA SER A 7 19.20 2.64 6.32
C SER A 7 19.46 3.05 7.77
N PHE A 8 19.37 2.09 8.70
CA PHE A 8 19.53 2.32 10.12
C PHE A 8 20.29 1.18 10.80
N ASP A 9 21.39 1.50 11.44
CA ASP A 9 22.21 0.54 12.19
C ASP A 9 21.58 0.27 13.57
N LEU A 10 21.03 -0.92 13.74
CA LEU A 10 20.33 -1.37 14.96
C LEU A 10 21.30 -1.49 16.15
N ALA A 11 22.57 -1.81 15.90
CA ALA A 11 23.58 -1.95 16.95
C ALA A 11 23.91 -0.62 17.63
N LYS A 12 23.75 0.52 16.95
CA LYS A 12 23.97 1.86 17.53
C LYS A 12 23.02 2.18 18.68
N LEU A 13 21.90 1.49 18.79
CA LEU A 13 20.95 1.70 19.89
C LEU A 13 21.46 1.17 21.23
N ASN A 14 22.40 0.23 21.24
CA ASN A 14 22.95 -0.41 22.44
C ASN A 14 21.87 -0.92 23.39
N LEU A 15 20.81 -1.56 22.84
CA LEU A 15 19.71 -2.08 23.64
C LEU A 15 20.08 -3.35 24.37
N SER A 16 19.71 -3.44 25.64
CA SER A 16 19.77 -4.67 26.42
C SER A 16 18.61 -5.62 26.07
N SER A 17 18.76 -6.92 26.33
CA SER A 17 17.69 -7.89 26.13
C SER A 17 16.39 -7.48 26.85
N GLY A 18 15.26 -7.44 26.12
CA GLY A 18 13.98 -6.98 26.62
C GLY A 18 13.78 -5.46 26.59
N GLU A 19 14.82 -4.68 26.25
CA GLU A 19 14.70 -3.24 26.10
C GLU A 19 14.12 -2.88 24.72
N GLY A 20 13.31 -1.82 24.68
CA GLY A 20 12.71 -1.31 23.45
C GLY A 20 12.93 0.19 23.29
N ARG A 21 12.91 0.63 22.04
CA ARG A 21 12.99 2.07 21.69
C ARG A 21 12.04 2.40 20.56
N ARG A 22 11.43 3.57 20.68
CA ARG A 22 10.63 4.17 19.60
C ARG A 22 11.39 5.32 18.97
N LEU A 23 11.43 5.34 17.64
CA LEU A 23 12.05 6.38 16.85
C LEU A 23 11.03 6.95 15.86
N THR A 24 11.18 8.23 15.55
CA THR A 24 10.50 8.86 14.42
C THR A 24 11.57 9.20 13.39
N LEU A 25 11.46 8.61 12.21
CA LEU A 25 12.43 8.73 11.13
C LEU A 25 11.70 9.21 9.87
N ALA A 26 12.42 9.85 8.96
CA ALA A 26 11.84 10.31 7.71
C ALA A 26 12.34 9.44 6.56
N VAL A 27 11.40 8.83 5.83
CA VAL A 27 11.66 7.97 4.67
C VAL A 27 11.07 8.61 3.42
N ALA A 28 11.76 8.53 2.29
CA ALA A 28 11.20 8.90 0.99
C ALA A 28 10.74 7.64 0.26
N LEU A 29 9.52 7.66 -0.26
CA LEU A 29 9.01 6.60 -1.13
C LEU A 29 8.91 7.13 -2.55
N ASP A 30 9.47 6.36 -3.48
CA ASP A 30 9.34 6.62 -4.91
C ASP A 30 7.91 6.29 -5.38
N PRO A 31 7.43 6.94 -6.44
CA PRO A 31 6.13 6.64 -7.04
C PRO A 31 5.97 5.16 -7.39
N PHE A 32 4.71 4.72 -7.46
CA PHE A 32 4.35 3.40 -7.95
C PHE A 32 3.83 3.50 -9.38
N GLU A 33 4.08 2.49 -10.19
CA GLU A 33 3.57 2.38 -11.55
C GLU A 33 2.63 1.19 -11.66
N PHE A 34 1.39 1.42 -12.12
CA PHE A 34 0.41 0.39 -12.39
C PHE A 34 -0.10 0.53 -13.82
N ALA A 35 0.13 -0.49 -14.63
CA ALA A 35 -0.28 -0.53 -16.04
C ALA A 35 0.15 0.72 -16.85
N GLY A 36 1.36 1.23 -16.62
CA GLY A 36 1.91 2.39 -17.30
C GLY A 36 1.41 3.74 -16.76
N THR A 37 0.69 3.75 -15.64
CA THR A 37 0.23 4.96 -14.96
C THR A 37 0.99 5.14 -13.66
N GLU A 38 1.58 6.32 -13.46
CA GLU A 38 2.29 6.67 -12.24
C GLU A 38 1.31 7.14 -11.15
N TYR A 39 1.56 6.66 -9.92
CA TYR A 39 0.87 7.05 -8.70
C TYR A 39 1.89 7.56 -7.69
N ALA A 40 1.80 8.83 -7.34
CA ALA A 40 2.69 9.45 -6.38
C ALA A 40 2.29 9.12 -4.93
N VAL A 41 3.28 9.04 -4.04
CA VAL A 41 3.03 8.93 -2.60
C VAL A 41 3.05 10.34 -1.99
N ASP A 42 2.00 10.72 -1.25
CA ASP A 42 1.90 12.03 -0.62
C ASP A 42 1.72 11.91 0.90
N PRO A 43 2.60 12.55 1.69
CA PRO A 43 3.79 13.28 1.28
C PRO A 43 4.89 12.35 0.73
N ALA A 44 5.65 12.77 -0.27
CA ALA A 44 6.78 12.01 -0.83
C ALA A 44 7.85 11.68 0.23
N ARG A 45 7.86 12.42 1.33
CA ARG A 45 8.69 12.19 2.52
C ARG A 45 7.79 11.99 3.72
N ILE A 46 7.81 10.80 4.25
CA ILE A 46 6.89 10.32 5.28
C ILE A 46 7.64 10.22 6.61
N ASP A 47 7.03 10.74 7.67
CA ASP A 47 7.49 10.48 9.03
C ASP A 47 6.97 9.10 9.47
N VAL A 48 7.87 8.15 9.65
CA VAL A 48 7.55 6.79 10.08
C VAL A 48 7.87 6.62 11.56
N THR A 49 7.01 5.90 12.27
CA THR A 49 7.27 5.45 13.63
C THR A 49 7.85 4.03 13.58
N LEU A 50 9.08 3.89 14.05
CA LEU A 50 9.79 2.62 14.17
C LEU A 50 9.93 2.23 15.63
N ASP A 51 9.23 1.16 16.04
CA ASP A 51 9.41 0.52 17.35
C ASP A 51 10.41 -0.63 17.18
N ILE A 52 11.45 -0.64 17.99
CA ILE A 52 12.53 -1.65 17.99
C ILE A 52 12.60 -2.26 19.37
N SER A 53 12.57 -3.57 19.47
CA SER A 53 12.76 -4.28 20.74
C SER A 53 13.88 -5.31 20.60
N ARG A 54 14.83 -5.30 21.52
CA ARG A 54 15.90 -6.30 21.59
C ARG A 54 15.36 -7.59 22.17
N MET A 55 15.41 -8.65 21.40
CA MET A 55 14.99 -9.99 21.83
C MET A 55 16.12 -10.72 22.59
N THR A 56 15.80 -11.82 23.20
CA THR A 56 16.79 -12.81 23.65
C THR A 56 17.43 -13.48 22.43
N HIS A 57 18.68 -13.98 22.56
CA HIS A 57 19.40 -14.66 21.47
C HIS A 57 19.74 -13.78 20.26
N ASP A 58 20.19 -12.55 20.54
CA ASP A 58 20.70 -11.61 19.53
C ASP A 58 19.74 -11.30 18.37
N GLY A 59 18.45 -11.09 18.70
CA GLY A 59 17.42 -10.74 17.75
C GLY A 59 16.78 -9.38 18.00
N TYR A 60 16.03 -8.91 17.01
CA TYR A 60 15.20 -7.72 17.05
C TYR A 60 13.78 -8.02 16.63
N ALA A 61 12.80 -7.50 17.37
CA ALA A 61 11.43 -7.37 16.90
C ALA A 61 11.21 -5.92 16.49
N LEU A 62 10.73 -5.72 15.27
CA LEU A 62 10.57 -4.44 14.63
C LEU A 62 9.10 -4.20 14.29
N ARG A 63 8.61 -2.97 14.46
CA ARG A 63 7.27 -2.56 14.02
C ARG A 63 7.36 -1.19 13.36
N LEU A 64 6.91 -1.10 12.14
CA LEU A 64 6.88 0.11 11.32
C LEU A 64 5.44 0.59 11.15
N ARG A 65 5.17 1.85 11.45
CA ARG A 65 3.85 2.46 11.30
C ARG A 65 3.95 3.84 10.66
N PHE A 66 3.12 4.08 9.68
CA PHE A 66 2.93 5.38 9.03
C PHE A 66 1.64 5.40 8.23
N ALA A 67 1.25 6.60 7.77
CA ALA A 67 0.16 6.77 6.82
C ALA A 67 0.63 7.70 5.70
N ALA A 68 0.18 7.42 4.47
CA ALA A 68 0.40 8.27 3.31
C ALA A 68 -0.74 8.09 2.30
N ALA A 69 -1.02 9.12 1.50
CA ALA A 69 -1.96 9.01 0.40
C ALA A 69 -1.26 8.46 -0.86
N LEU A 70 -1.99 7.68 -1.65
CA LEU A 70 -1.57 7.29 -2.99
C LEU A 70 -2.32 8.14 -4.02
N VAL A 71 -1.64 9.07 -4.66
CA VAL A 71 -2.22 10.11 -5.52
C VAL A 71 -2.07 9.73 -6.98
N GLY A 72 -3.17 9.68 -7.70
CA GLY A 72 -3.18 9.40 -9.14
C GLY A 72 -4.61 9.34 -9.68
N PRO A 73 -4.81 8.92 -10.93
CA PRO A 73 -6.13 8.81 -11.50
C PRO A 73 -6.92 7.64 -10.88
N CYS A 74 -8.19 7.88 -10.61
CA CYS A 74 -9.13 6.85 -10.21
C CYS A 74 -9.22 5.74 -11.28
N MET A 75 -9.04 4.48 -10.89
CA MET A 75 -9.08 3.34 -11.84
C MET A 75 -10.48 3.09 -12.42
N ARG A 76 -11.52 3.82 -11.97
CA ARG A 76 -12.89 3.69 -12.47
C ARG A 76 -13.36 4.87 -13.30
N CYS A 77 -13.15 6.11 -12.85
CA CYS A 77 -13.67 7.30 -13.51
C CYS A 77 -12.60 8.24 -14.07
N LEU A 78 -11.32 7.92 -13.85
CA LEU A 78 -10.14 8.68 -14.27
C LEU A 78 -9.98 10.08 -13.64
N GLU A 79 -10.89 10.46 -12.74
CA GLU A 79 -10.74 11.66 -11.91
C GLU A 79 -9.64 11.46 -10.85
N ASP A 80 -9.21 12.55 -10.22
CA ASP A 80 -8.20 12.49 -9.19
C ASP A 80 -8.64 11.60 -8.01
N ALA A 81 -7.74 10.75 -7.54
CA ALA A 81 -7.92 9.90 -6.38
C ALA A 81 -6.71 10.01 -5.45
N ALA A 82 -6.96 10.06 -4.15
CA ALA A 82 -5.93 10.14 -3.13
C ALA A 82 -6.35 9.36 -1.86
N PRO A 83 -6.59 8.03 -1.95
CA PRO A 83 -6.90 7.24 -0.77
C PRO A 83 -5.74 7.26 0.22
N SER A 84 -6.05 7.45 1.51
CA SER A 84 -5.08 7.32 2.60
C SER A 84 -4.86 5.85 2.91
N ILE A 85 -3.61 5.47 3.05
CA ILE A 85 -3.16 4.10 3.33
C ILE A 85 -2.45 4.10 4.69
N ASP A 86 -2.95 3.32 5.63
CA ASP A 86 -2.36 3.13 6.96
C ASP A 86 -1.52 1.86 6.96
N VAL A 87 -0.25 1.97 7.27
CA VAL A 87 0.71 0.86 7.34
C VAL A 87 1.03 0.51 8.78
N ASP A 88 0.94 -0.77 9.12
CA ASP A 88 1.39 -1.36 10.39
C ASP A 88 2.08 -2.69 10.09
N ALA A 89 3.36 -2.64 9.77
CA ALA A 89 4.19 -3.79 9.42
C ALA A 89 5.05 -4.25 10.57
N ARG A 90 5.33 -5.54 10.63
CA ARG A 90 6.16 -6.16 11.67
C ARG A 90 7.16 -7.11 11.06
N GLU A 91 8.38 -7.07 11.59
CA GLU A 91 9.47 -7.93 11.22
C GLU A 91 10.14 -8.50 12.46
N VAL A 92 10.73 -9.68 12.32
CA VAL A 92 11.59 -10.29 13.32
C VAL A 92 12.89 -10.66 12.62
N ASP A 93 14.01 -10.30 13.24
CA ASP A 93 15.33 -10.70 12.79
C ASP A 93 16.08 -11.33 13.95
N GLN A 94 16.46 -12.61 13.82
CA GLN A 94 17.16 -13.36 14.85
C GLN A 94 18.37 -14.08 14.26
N ALA A 95 19.55 -13.71 14.72
CA ALA A 95 20.79 -14.35 14.29
C ALA A 95 20.76 -15.86 14.58
N GLY A 96 20.96 -16.67 13.54
CA GLY A 96 20.94 -18.14 13.65
C GLY A 96 19.54 -18.76 13.79
N GLY A 97 18.47 -17.99 13.65
CA GLY A 97 17.07 -18.47 13.76
C GLY A 97 16.52 -19.18 12.51
N GLY A 98 17.33 -19.33 11.46
CA GLY A 98 16.87 -19.86 10.17
C GLY A 98 16.11 -18.85 9.34
N GLU A 99 15.65 -19.27 8.14
CA GLU A 99 14.96 -18.36 7.19
C GLU A 99 13.67 -17.77 7.75
N GLU A 100 12.96 -18.51 8.61
CA GLU A 100 11.67 -18.07 9.19
C GLU A 100 11.81 -16.93 10.21
N LEU A 101 13.00 -16.75 10.77
CA LEU A 101 13.31 -15.70 11.76
C LEU A 101 14.37 -14.71 11.25
N SER A 102 14.57 -14.66 9.93
CA SER A 102 15.50 -13.75 9.28
C SER A 102 14.70 -12.73 8.45
N SER A 103 14.82 -11.45 8.77
CA SER A 103 14.18 -10.40 7.99
C SER A 103 14.97 -10.13 6.71
N PRO A 104 14.33 -10.06 5.54
CA PRO A 104 14.99 -9.70 4.30
C PRO A 104 15.54 -8.25 4.31
N TYR A 105 15.05 -7.42 5.23
CA TYR A 105 15.41 -6.02 5.36
C TYR A 105 16.57 -5.77 6.34
N VAL A 106 17.02 -6.80 7.06
CA VAL A 106 18.14 -6.67 8.02
C VAL A 106 19.34 -7.47 7.53
N GLN A 107 20.44 -6.78 7.25
CA GLN A 107 21.68 -7.42 6.84
C GLN A 107 22.84 -6.91 7.70
N GLY A 108 23.51 -7.83 8.39
CA GLY A 108 24.65 -7.49 9.25
C GLY A 108 24.31 -6.50 10.38
N GLY A 109 23.07 -6.46 10.83
CA GLY A 109 22.58 -5.52 11.86
C GLY A 109 22.17 -4.14 11.30
N GLU A 110 22.25 -3.93 10.00
CA GLU A 110 21.75 -2.74 9.32
C GLU A 110 20.34 -3.01 8.75
N LEU A 111 19.38 -2.19 9.11
CA LEU A 111 18.00 -2.23 8.63
C LEU A 111 17.87 -1.35 7.38
N ASP A 112 17.49 -1.92 6.23
CA ASP A 112 17.05 -1.16 5.05
C ASP A 112 15.61 -0.67 5.27
N LEU A 113 15.50 0.49 5.88
CA LEU A 113 14.22 1.09 6.24
C LEU A 113 13.43 1.56 5.02
N ALA A 114 14.10 2.03 3.98
CA ALA A 114 13.46 2.51 2.77
C ALA A 114 12.80 1.36 1.99
N GLN A 115 13.53 0.25 1.82
CA GLN A 115 12.99 -0.95 1.17
C GLN A 115 11.81 -1.52 1.95
N TRP A 116 11.96 -1.66 3.28
CA TRP A 116 10.87 -2.18 4.13
C TRP A 116 9.63 -1.30 4.09
N ALA A 117 9.80 0.02 4.20
CA ALA A 117 8.67 0.95 4.13
C ALA A 117 7.95 0.88 2.78
N ARG A 118 8.71 0.77 1.66
CA ARG A 118 8.15 0.63 0.33
C ARG A 118 7.35 -0.66 0.17
N ASP A 119 7.90 -1.78 0.58
CA ASP A 119 7.24 -3.08 0.45
C ASP A 119 6.02 -3.20 1.37
N ALA A 120 6.14 -2.71 2.61
CA ALA A 120 5.01 -2.65 3.55
C ALA A 120 3.86 -1.77 3.01
N TYR A 121 4.17 -0.64 2.39
CA TYR A 121 3.16 0.20 1.73
C TYR A 121 2.52 -0.53 0.56
N ALA A 122 3.32 -1.13 -0.32
CA ALA A 122 2.84 -1.88 -1.48
C ALA A 122 1.89 -3.03 -1.10
N LEU A 123 2.20 -3.77 -0.02
CA LEU A 123 1.38 -4.87 0.49
C LEU A 123 0.04 -4.40 1.11
N THR A 124 -0.03 -3.13 1.51
CA THR A 124 -1.24 -2.56 2.13
C THR A 124 -2.16 -1.90 1.11
N LEU A 125 -1.71 -1.73 -0.14
CA LEU A 125 -2.50 -1.07 -1.18
C LEU A 125 -3.82 -1.80 -1.47
N PRO A 126 -4.91 -1.06 -1.72
CA PRO A 126 -6.17 -1.66 -2.14
C PRO A 126 -6.03 -2.23 -3.56
N ASN A 127 -6.87 -3.20 -3.91
CA ASN A 127 -6.90 -3.79 -5.26
C ASN A 127 -7.20 -2.76 -6.36
N GLN A 128 -7.85 -1.65 -6.02
CA GLN A 128 -8.15 -0.55 -6.93
C GLN A 128 -7.97 0.79 -6.22
N VAL A 129 -7.27 1.70 -6.87
CA VAL A 129 -7.20 3.11 -6.45
C VAL A 129 -8.45 3.82 -6.96
N VAL A 130 -9.33 4.23 -6.07
CA VAL A 130 -10.60 4.87 -6.41
C VAL A 130 -10.75 6.21 -5.68
N CYS A 131 -11.40 7.18 -6.32
CA CYS A 131 -11.64 8.50 -5.73
C CYS A 131 -12.58 8.43 -4.51
N ARG A 132 -13.51 7.46 -4.51
CA ARG A 132 -14.44 7.16 -3.42
C ARG A 132 -14.94 5.72 -3.53
N ALA A 133 -15.39 5.14 -2.43
CA ALA A 133 -15.79 3.73 -2.37
C ALA A 133 -16.97 3.39 -3.30
N ASP A 134 -17.88 4.32 -3.49
CA ASP A 134 -19.10 4.23 -4.31
C ASP A 134 -18.92 4.79 -5.73
N CYS A 135 -17.68 4.96 -6.20
CA CYS A 135 -17.41 5.47 -7.54
C CYS A 135 -18.09 4.60 -8.60
N ALA A 136 -19.00 5.20 -9.38
CA ALA A 136 -19.74 4.52 -10.43
C ALA A 136 -18.91 4.28 -11.70
N GLY A 137 -17.80 5.00 -11.87
CA GLY A 137 -16.88 4.86 -13.00
C GLY A 137 -17.37 5.54 -14.28
N LEU A 138 -16.81 5.08 -15.40
CA LEU A 138 -17.20 5.54 -16.75
C LEU A 138 -18.19 4.59 -17.42
N CYS A 139 -19.08 5.14 -18.21
CA CYS A 139 -19.96 4.34 -19.05
C CYS A 139 -19.15 3.56 -20.10
N PRO A 140 -19.30 2.22 -20.18
CA PRO A 140 -18.52 1.41 -21.14
C PRO A 140 -18.93 1.62 -22.60
N VAL A 141 -20.02 2.35 -22.86
CA VAL A 141 -20.52 2.60 -24.21
C VAL A 141 -20.03 3.94 -24.76
N CYS A 142 -20.12 5.01 -23.94
CA CYS A 142 -19.83 6.38 -24.41
C CYS A 142 -18.73 7.08 -23.60
N GLY A 143 -18.21 6.48 -22.51
CA GLY A 143 -17.18 7.09 -21.67
C GLY A 143 -17.68 8.20 -20.74
N ALA A 144 -18.98 8.49 -20.67
CA ALA A 144 -19.53 9.48 -19.74
C ALA A 144 -19.26 9.07 -18.29
N ASN A 145 -18.95 10.05 -17.43
CA ASN A 145 -18.75 9.80 -15.99
C ASN A 145 -20.10 9.56 -15.31
N LEU A 146 -20.30 8.31 -14.85
CA LEU A 146 -21.55 7.90 -14.20
C LEU A 146 -21.73 8.48 -12.79
N ASN A 147 -20.71 9.11 -12.24
CA ASN A 147 -20.83 9.84 -10.98
C ASN A 147 -21.59 11.15 -11.16
N ASP A 148 -21.52 11.76 -12.35
CA ASP A 148 -22.12 13.05 -12.67
C ASP A 148 -23.56 12.87 -13.16
N ASP A 149 -23.86 11.73 -13.78
CA ASP A 149 -25.19 11.39 -14.27
C ASP A 149 -25.61 9.97 -13.82
N PRO A 150 -26.16 9.85 -12.61
CA PRO A 150 -26.61 8.55 -12.07
C PRO A 150 -27.77 7.91 -12.88
N GLY A 151 -28.47 8.70 -13.68
CA GLY A 151 -29.57 8.25 -14.55
C GLY A 151 -29.12 7.85 -15.96
N HIS A 152 -27.83 7.92 -16.25
CA HIS A 152 -27.28 7.64 -17.56
C HIS A 152 -27.57 6.21 -18.02
N ALA A 153 -28.24 6.07 -19.14
CA ALA A 153 -28.60 4.78 -19.72
C ALA A 153 -28.50 4.81 -21.24
N HIS A 154 -28.21 3.67 -21.82
CA HIS A 154 -28.26 3.46 -23.25
C HIS A 154 -29.31 2.41 -23.59
N GLU A 155 -30.07 2.63 -24.66
CA GLU A 155 -30.88 1.58 -25.22
C GLU A 155 -29.98 0.43 -25.70
N ARG A 156 -30.04 -0.69 -25.01
CA ARG A 156 -29.26 -1.90 -25.35
C ARG A 156 -30.10 -2.78 -26.24
N ALA A 157 -29.75 -2.87 -27.52
CA ALA A 157 -30.33 -3.91 -28.36
C ALA A 157 -30.03 -5.29 -27.73
N PRO A 158 -31.02 -6.19 -27.66
CA PRO A 158 -30.80 -7.54 -27.13
C PRO A 158 -29.71 -8.27 -27.91
N ASP A 159 -28.76 -8.90 -27.22
CA ASP A 159 -27.71 -9.71 -27.85
C ASP A 159 -28.37 -10.86 -28.64
N PRO A 160 -28.13 -10.95 -29.99
CA PRO A 160 -28.72 -11.99 -30.83
C PRO A 160 -28.46 -13.41 -30.35
N ARG A 161 -27.34 -13.64 -29.67
CA ARG A 161 -26.97 -14.96 -29.11
C ARG A 161 -27.94 -15.45 -28.04
N TRP A 162 -28.61 -14.52 -27.36
CA TRP A 162 -29.58 -14.82 -26.29
C TRP A 162 -31.01 -14.71 -26.74
N ALA A 163 -31.28 -14.45 -28.04
CA ALA A 163 -32.62 -14.25 -28.57
C ALA A 163 -33.54 -15.46 -28.26
N LYS A 164 -33.03 -16.68 -28.36
CA LYS A 164 -33.79 -17.91 -28.04
C LYS A 164 -34.21 -18.03 -26.56
N LEU A 165 -33.50 -17.43 -25.63
CA LEU A 165 -33.89 -17.46 -24.20
C LEU A 165 -35.15 -16.62 -23.91
N ARG A 166 -35.49 -15.66 -24.77
CA ARG A 166 -36.68 -14.85 -24.64
C ARG A 166 -37.97 -15.62 -24.98
N GLU A 167 -37.83 -16.77 -25.66
CA GLU A 167 -38.95 -17.66 -26.02
C GLU A 167 -39.30 -18.65 -24.89
N LEU A 168 -38.42 -18.78 -23.89
CA LEU A 168 -38.63 -19.64 -22.74
C LEU A 168 -39.71 -19.04 -21.84
N ARG A 169 -40.85 -19.77 -21.70
CA ARG A 169 -41.83 -19.53 -20.68
C ARG A 169 -41.49 -20.38 -19.46
N LEU A 170 -41.12 -19.74 -18.38
CA LEU A 170 -40.98 -20.39 -17.07
C LEU A 170 -42.38 -20.45 -16.46
N GLU A 171 -42.95 -21.65 -16.35
CA GLU A 171 -44.19 -21.92 -15.61
C GLU A 171 -43.87 -21.97 -14.11
#